data_a4b0b96e2872ce42324865af12b681a7
#
_entry.id   a4b0b96e2872ce42324865af12b681a7
#
_cell.length_a   1.000
_cell.length_b   1.000
_cell.length_c   1.000
_cell.angle_alpha   90.00
_cell.angle_beta   90.00
_cell.angle_gamma   90.00
#
_symmetry.space_group_name_H-M   'P 1'
#
loop_
_entity.id
_entity.type
_entity.pdbx_description
1 polymer ?
#
loop_
_entity_poly.entity_id
_entity_poly.type
_entity_poly.pdbx_seq_one_letter_code
_entity_poly.pdbx_strand_id
1 'polypeptide(L)'
;GLWYPVDVSTSAQATLGGMAGNNSCGSRSLAYGNMVHNVLGAQAWLADGSLLDFGDFNAATGQARAIGEFVRELALANADEIDARWPKVLRRVAGYNLDIFRNQNEKPYTHDGSVNLSHLLIGSEGTLALTRSLKLQLRELPRAKVLGVVNFPTFFQAMDSAQHIVKLGEGMAVGQLTAVELVDRTMIELSLKNPAFAPTIRTALSPHINGGKPEAVLLVEFSGPSKADIAHKIAELVELMGDLGLPGSVVEMVEDAPQKNLWEVRKAGLNIMMSLRGDGKPVSFIEDCAVPLESLAEYTDALTGVFRKYGSRGTWYAHASVGTLHV
;
A
#
# COMPACT_ATOMS: atom_id res chain seq x y z
N GLY A 1 -6.60 -4.43 -21.85
CA GLY A 1 -7.84 -4.08 -21.15
C GLY A 1 -7.59 -2.98 -20.11
N LEU A 2 -8.68 -2.49 -19.51
CA LEU A 2 -8.62 -1.51 -18.40
C LEU A 2 -8.96 -2.21 -17.08
N TRP A 3 -8.45 -1.67 -15.99
CA TRP A 3 -8.77 -2.11 -14.63
C TRP A 3 -8.84 -0.94 -13.67
N TYR A 4 -9.46 -1.16 -12.51
CA TYR A 4 -9.44 -0.20 -11.42
C TYR A 4 -8.25 -0.52 -10.50
N PRO A 5 -7.29 0.42 -10.31
CA PRO A 5 -5.98 0.07 -9.74
C PRO A 5 -5.91 0.04 -8.21
N VAL A 6 -7.02 0.24 -7.50
CA VAL A 6 -7.07 0.12 -6.04
C VAL A 6 -7.39 -1.34 -5.68
N ASP A 7 -6.36 -2.13 -5.46
CA ASP A 7 -6.39 -3.60 -5.33
C ASP A 7 -6.50 -4.06 -3.87
N VAL A 8 -7.59 -3.71 -3.19
CA VAL A 8 -7.81 -4.11 -1.79
C VAL A 8 -7.84 -5.64 -1.63
N SER A 9 -7.36 -6.14 -0.50
CA SER A 9 -7.33 -7.58 -0.18
C SER A 9 -8.74 -8.20 -0.13
N THR A 10 -9.74 -7.41 0.22
CA THR A 10 -11.16 -7.78 0.32
C THR A 10 -11.95 -7.52 -0.96
N SER A 11 -11.30 -7.39 -2.11
CA SER A 11 -11.91 -7.00 -3.39
C SER A 11 -13.11 -7.87 -3.82
N ALA A 12 -13.20 -9.11 -3.36
CA ALA A 12 -14.33 -10.01 -3.63
C ALA A 12 -15.62 -9.60 -2.89
N GLN A 13 -15.53 -8.81 -1.82
CA GLN A 13 -16.64 -8.38 -0.97
C GLN A 13 -16.81 -6.85 -0.93
N ALA A 14 -15.75 -6.10 -1.21
CA ALA A 14 -15.75 -4.64 -1.13
C ALA A 14 -16.63 -4.01 -2.21
N THR A 15 -17.39 -2.99 -1.83
CA THR A 15 -18.11 -2.14 -2.78
C THR A 15 -17.28 -0.90 -3.09
N LEU A 16 -17.40 -0.36 -4.30
CA LEU A 16 -16.69 0.87 -4.69
C LEU A 16 -17.06 2.07 -3.79
N GLY A 17 -18.34 2.16 -3.38
CA GLY A 17 -18.79 3.20 -2.46
C GLY A 17 -18.16 3.05 -1.06
N GLY A 18 -18.07 1.82 -0.53
CA GLY A 18 -17.38 1.54 0.73
C GLY A 18 -15.89 1.85 0.66
N MET A 19 -15.23 1.44 -0.44
CA MET A 19 -13.83 1.77 -0.69
C MET A 19 -13.59 3.30 -0.74
N ALA A 20 -14.50 4.05 -1.35
CA ALA A 20 -14.43 5.51 -1.39
C ALA A 20 -14.61 6.11 0.02
N GLY A 21 -15.63 5.68 0.77
CA GLY A 21 -15.85 6.14 2.14
C GLY A 21 -14.65 5.90 3.05
N ASN A 22 -13.97 4.78 2.89
CA ASN A 22 -12.80 4.40 3.68
C ASN A 22 -11.47 4.98 3.16
N ASN A 23 -11.42 5.58 1.97
CA ASN A 23 -10.20 5.93 1.25
C ASN A 23 -9.26 4.73 1.06
N SER A 24 -9.84 3.59 0.70
CA SER A 24 -9.13 2.31 0.61
C SER A 24 -7.91 2.35 -0.31
N CYS A 25 -6.98 1.47 -0.03
CA CYS A 25 -5.74 1.29 -0.79
C CYS A 25 -5.35 -0.19 -0.78
N GLY A 26 -4.40 -0.56 -1.62
CA GLY A 26 -3.96 -1.94 -1.76
C GLY A 26 -2.45 -2.05 -1.87
N SER A 27 -1.97 -3.24 -2.20
CA SER A 27 -0.53 -3.56 -2.30
C SER A 27 0.21 -2.73 -3.34
N ARG A 28 -0.50 -2.20 -4.34
CA ARG A 28 0.06 -1.38 -5.43
C ARG A 28 -0.16 0.12 -5.24
N SER A 29 -0.45 0.56 -4.01
CA SER A 29 -0.69 1.99 -3.72
C SER A 29 0.55 2.86 -3.94
N LEU A 30 1.77 2.31 -3.89
CA LEU A 30 2.98 3.03 -4.29
C LEU A 30 2.83 3.58 -5.73
N ALA A 31 2.44 2.72 -6.66
CA ALA A 31 2.31 3.10 -8.07
C ALA A 31 1.02 3.86 -8.37
N TYR A 32 -0.10 3.38 -7.84
CA TYR A 32 -1.43 3.84 -8.26
C TYR A 32 -2.15 4.70 -7.23
N GLY A 33 -1.61 4.85 -6.03
CA GLY A 33 -2.25 5.62 -4.95
C GLY A 33 -3.45 4.91 -4.31
N ASN A 34 -4.18 5.68 -3.53
CA ASN A 34 -5.38 5.28 -2.81
C ASN A 34 -6.65 5.65 -3.61
N MET A 35 -7.84 5.43 -3.03
CA MET A 35 -9.11 5.86 -3.64
C MET A 35 -9.10 7.34 -4.00
N VAL A 36 -8.61 8.23 -3.14
CA VAL A 36 -8.58 9.69 -3.36
C VAL A 36 -7.87 10.06 -4.67
N HIS A 37 -6.80 9.35 -5.06
CA HIS A 37 -6.05 9.62 -6.29
C HIS A 37 -6.75 9.07 -7.55
N ASN A 38 -7.77 8.22 -7.38
CA ASN A 38 -8.45 7.51 -8.46
C ASN A 38 -9.94 7.82 -8.57
N VAL A 39 -10.44 8.80 -7.79
CA VAL A 39 -11.81 9.33 -7.90
C VAL A 39 -11.76 10.71 -8.56
N LEU A 40 -12.43 10.82 -9.71
CA LEU A 40 -12.47 12.03 -10.55
C LEU A 40 -13.71 12.90 -10.28
N GLY A 41 -14.71 12.37 -9.56
CA GLY A 41 -15.93 13.06 -9.21
C GLY A 41 -16.92 12.14 -8.51
N ALA A 42 -17.89 12.71 -7.85
CA ALA A 42 -18.95 12.00 -7.17
C ALA A 42 -20.27 12.75 -7.22
N GLN A 43 -21.40 12.03 -7.26
CA GLN A 43 -22.71 12.56 -6.90
C GLN A 43 -23.07 12.04 -5.53
N ALA A 44 -23.55 12.91 -4.65
CA ALA A 44 -23.93 12.53 -3.29
C ALA A 44 -25.12 13.33 -2.77
N TRP A 45 -25.91 12.67 -1.93
CA TRP A 45 -26.98 13.32 -1.17
C TRP A 45 -26.44 13.84 0.15
N LEU A 46 -26.77 15.10 0.45
CA LEU A 46 -26.56 15.68 1.76
C LEU A 46 -27.68 15.27 2.74
N ALA A 47 -27.49 15.59 4.01
CA ALA A 47 -28.46 15.27 5.07
C ALA A 47 -29.84 15.95 4.89
N ASP A 48 -29.89 17.07 4.17
CA ASP A 48 -31.13 17.78 3.82
C ASP A 48 -31.85 17.18 2.60
N GLY A 49 -31.29 16.11 1.99
CA GLY A 49 -31.84 15.44 0.80
C GLY A 49 -31.45 16.10 -0.52
N SER A 50 -30.66 17.15 -0.51
CA SER A 50 -30.14 17.75 -1.75
C SER A 50 -29.11 16.83 -2.43
N LEU A 51 -29.21 16.69 -3.75
CA LEU A 51 -28.27 15.93 -4.58
C LEU A 51 -27.28 16.89 -5.23
N LEU A 52 -26.00 16.73 -4.94
CA LEU A 52 -24.93 17.58 -5.45
C LEU A 52 -23.91 16.80 -6.28
N ASP A 53 -23.33 17.50 -7.25
CA ASP A 53 -22.15 17.03 -7.98
C ASP A 53 -20.87 17.58 -7.32
N PHE A 54 -19.97 16.67 -6.93
CA PHE A 54 -18.68 16.96 -6.37
C PHE A 54 -17.60 16.60 -7.41
N GLY A 55 -16.86 17.59 -7.87
CA GLY A 55 -15.83 17.46 -8.90
C GLY A 55 -14.87 18.63 -8.85
N ASP A 56 -14.41 19.12 -10.02
CA ASP A 56 -13.52 20.27 -10.09
C ASP A 56 -14.12 21.50 -9.39
N PHE A 57 -13.37 22.05 -8.44
CA PHE A 57 -13.78 23.20 -7.66
C PHE A 57 -14.04 24.43 -8.54
N ASN A 58 -13.27 24.65 -9.60
CA ASN A 58 -13.42 25.81 -10.46
C ASN A 58 -14.72 25.75 -11.29
N ALA A 59 -15.19 24.52 -11.60
CA ALA A 59 -16.42 24.29 -12.31
C ALA A 59 -17.67 24.19 -11.38
N ALA A 60 -17.46 24.11 -10.06
CA ALA A 60 -18.55 23.95 -9.10
C ALA A 60 -19.43 25.20 -9.04
N THR A 61 -20.74 25.00 -8.92
CA THR A 61 -21.77 26.05 -8.81
C THR A 61 -22.72 25.80 -7.63
N GLY A 62 -23.53 26.79 -7.28
CA GLY A 62 -24.56 26.66 -6.25
C GLY A 62 -24.02 26.17 -4.90
N GLN A 63 -24.73 25.23 -4.28
CA GLN A 63 -24.40 24.72 -2.94
C GLN A 63 -23.05 23.99 -2.91
N ALA A 64 -22.69 23.24 -3.96
CA ALA A 64 -21.38 22.58 -4.04
C ALA A 64 -20.23 23.60 -4.03
N ARG A 65 -20.40 24.71 -4.75
CA ARG A 65 -19.44 25.82 -4.73
C ARG A 65 -19.33 26.45 -3.35
N ALA A 66 -20.46 26.72 -2.69
CA ALA A 66 -20.48 27.31 -1.35
C ALA A 66 -19.79 26.42 -0.32
N ILE A 67 -20.00 25.08 -0.39
CA ILE A 67 -19.30 24.13 0.45
C ILE A 67 -17.79 24.20 0.20
N GLY A 68 -17.36 24.21 -1.07
CA GLY A 68 -15.96 24.29 -1.43
C GLY A 68 -15.29 25.58 -0.92
N GLU A 69 -15.98 26.72 -1.01
CA GLU A 69 -15.48 28.00 -0.48
C GLU A 69 -15.37 27.99 1.04
N PHE A 70 -16.37 27.46 1.75
CA PHE A 70 -16.31 27.28 3.19
C PHE A 70 -15.12 26.41 3.62
N VAL A 71 -14.91 25.27 2.96
CA VAL A 71 -13.76 24.37 3.26
C VAL A 71 -12.44 25.06 2.96
N ARG A 72 -12.36 25.83 1.86
CA ARG A 72 -11.16 26.61 1.54
C ARG A 72 -10.84 27.64 2.62
N GLU A 73 -11.84 28.39 3.07
CA GLU A 73 -11.66 29.38 4.15
C GLU A 73 -11.23 28.70 5.45
N LEU A 74 -11.86 27.57 5.81
CA LEU A 74 -11.50 26.78 6.98
C LEU A 74 -10.04 26.28 6.89
N ALA A 75 -9.62 25.74 5.75
CA ALA A 75 -8.25 25.28 5.54
C ALA A 75 -7.23 26.40 5.60
N LEU A 76 -7.53 27.58 5.04
CA LEU A 76 -6.68 28.74 5.11
C LEU A 76 -6.59 29.34 6.52
N ALA A 77 -7.71 29.39 7.25
CA ALA A 77 -7.73 29.86 8.63
C ALA A 77 -6.94 28.96 9.60
N ASN A 78 -6.76 27.68 9.24
CA ASN A 78 -6.02 26.69 10.03
C ASN A 78 -4.72 26.24 9.32
N ALA A 79 -4.17 27.09 8.47
CA ALA A 79 -3.02 26.76 7.64
C ALA A 79 -1.82 26.26 8.43
N ASP A 80 -1.45 26.97 9.49
CA ASP A 80 -0.31 26.65 10.35
C ASP A 80 -0.47 25.29 11.05
N GLU A 81 -1.68 24.96 11.50
CA GLU A 81 -2.01 23.66 12.11
C GLU A 81 -1.93 22.53 11.09
N ILE A 82 -2.45 22.74 9.88
CA ILE A 82 -2.36 21.77 8.77
C ILE A 82 -0.87 21.53 8.43
N ASP A 83 -0.09 22.58 8.27
CA ASP A 83 1.33 22.47 7.91
C ASP A 83 2.15 21.78 9.00
N ALA A 84 1.82 22.01 10.27
CA ALA A 84 2.55 21.47 11.41
C ALA A 84 2.15 20.03 11.78
N ARG A 85 0.87 19.68 11.63
CA ARG A 85 0.33 18.44 12.20
C ARG A 85 -0.14 17.41 11.18
N TRP A 86 -0.26 17.76 9.90
CA TRP A 86 -0.67 16.79 8.89
C TRP A 86 0.40 15.70 8.75
N PRO A 87 0.05 14.41 8.84
CA PRO A 87 1.04 13.34 8.76
C PRO A 87 1.80 13.33 7.43
N LYS A 88 3.12 13.35 7.48
CA LYS A 88 4.01 13.28 6.32
C LYS A 88 4.38 11.83 6.03
N VAL A 89 3.42 11.05 5.55
CA VAL A 89 3.57 9.63 5.24
C VAL A 89 2.96 9.33 3.87
N LEU A 90 3.51 8.35 3.16
CA LEU A 90 3.06 7.97 1.82
C LEU A 90 1.62 7.44 1.80
N ARG A 91 1.17 6.82 2.89
CA ARG A 91 -0.16 6.23 3.03
C ARG A 91 -0.92 6.88 4.16
N ARG A 92 -1.56 8.00 3.88
CA ARG A 92 -2.48 8.68 4.77
C ARG A 92 -3.91 8.45 4.27
N VAL A 93 -4.73 7.78 5.05
CA VAL A 93 -6.09 7.39 4.66
C VAL A 93 -7.16 7.78 5.67
N ALA A 94 -6.79 7.99 6.93
CA ALA A 94 -7.74 8.30 8.00
C ALA A 94 -8.14 9.77 8.03
N GLY A 95 -9.41 10.03 8.36
CA GLY A 95 -9.98 11.36 8.56
C GLY A 95 -10.34 12.10 7.27
N TYR A 96 -10.82 13.31 7.45
CA TYR A 96 -11.23 14.17 6.34
C TYR A 96 -10.03 14.77 5.61
N ASN A 97 -10.13 14.91 4.30
CA ASN A 97 -9.10 15.52 3.47
C ASN A 97 -9.25 17.06 3.44
N LEU A 98 -9.16 17.71 4.60
CA LEU A 98 -9.25 19.16 4.71
C LEU A 98 -8.11 19.89 3.98
N ASP A 99 -7.02 19.18 3.74
CA ASP A 99 -5.82 19.67 3.06
C ASP A 99 -5.96 19.73 1.51
N ILE A 100 -7.13 19.47 0.93
CA ILE A 100 -7.29 19.55 -0.54
C ILE A 100 -6.94 20.92 -1.14
N PHE A 101 -7.02 21.99 -0.34
CA PHE A 101 -6.61 23.35 -0.72
C PHE A 101 -5.17 23.71 -0.32
N ARG A 102 -4.50 22.83 0.44
CA ARG A 102 -3.12 22.98 0.93
C ARG A 102 -2.39 21.65 0.93
N ASN A 103 -2.38 20.98 -0.17
CA ASN A 103 -1.92 19.58 -0.26
C ASN A 103 -0.65 19.30 0.56
N GLN A 104 -0.81 18.51 1.62
CA GLN A 104 0.25 18.07 2.53
C GLN A 104 0.62 16.59 2.34
N ASN A 105 0.06 15.91 1.32
CA ASN A 105 0.41 14.54 1.03
C ASN A 105 1.73 14.44 0.28
N GLU A 106 2.51 13.44 0.59
CA GLU A 106 3.69 13.04 -0.16
C GLU A 106 3.34 12.71 -1.63
N LYS A 107 2.13 12.20 -1.87
CA LYS A 107 1.57 12.00 -3.20
C LYS A 107 0.42 12.99 -3.44
N PRO A 108 0.54 13.90 -4.41
CA PRO A 108 -0.50 14.88 -4.70
C PRO A 108 -1.85 14.24 -5.07
N TYR A 109 -2.95 14.82 -4.59
CA TYR A 109 -4.31 14.35 -4.90
C TYR A 109 -4.67 14.46 -6.39
N THR A 110 -4.15 15.48 -7.06
CA THR A 110 -4.30 15.71 -8.50
C THR A 110 -2.94 15.97 -9.14
N HIS A 111 -2.77 15.56 -10.39
CA HIS A 111 -1.49 15.73 -11.09
C HIS A 111 -1.22 17.16 -11.59
N ASP A 112 -2.28 17.94 -11.75
CA ASP A 112 -2.25 19.30 -12.32
C ASP A 112 -2.41 20.41 -11.28
N GLY A 113 -2.46 20.05 -9.99
CA GLY A 113 -2.66 20.99 -8.90
C GLY A 113 -4.08 21.53 -8.78
N SER A 114 -5.04 21.00 -9.55
CA SER A 114 -6.46 21.35 -9.40
C SER A 114 -7.02 20.82 -8.08
N VAL A 115 -8.12 21.43 -7.63
CA VAL A 115 -8.85 20.99 -6.43
C VAL A 115 -10.12 20.27 -6.85
N ASN A 116 -10.28 19.04 -6.41
CA ASN A 116 -11.45 18.22 -6.67
C ASN A 116 -12.27 18.03 -5.38
N LEU A 117 -13.49 18.56 -5.37
CA LEU A 117 -14.36 18.52 -4.19
C LEU A 117 -14.82 17.09 -3.82
N SER A 118 -14.79 16.13 -4.76
CA SER A 118 -15.09 14.75 -4.43
C SER A 118 -14.12 14.17 -3.39
N HIS A 119 -12.90 14.70 -3.29
CA HIS A 119 -11.91 14.28 -2.31
C HIS A 119 -12.32 14.57 -0.86
N LEU A 120 -13.26 15.49 -0.62
CA LEU A 120 -13.86 15.70 0.70
C LEU A 120 -14.69 14.49 1.17
N LEU A 121 -15.31 13.79 0.22
CA LEU A 121 -16.15 12.61 0.50
C LEU A 121 -15.31 11.34 0.69
N ILE A 122 -14.11 11.31 0.11
CA ILE A 122 -13.22 10.17 0.20
C ILE A 122 -12.58 10.12 1.59
N GLY A 123 -12.77 8.99 2.30
CA GLY A 123 -12.31 8.84 3.69
C GLY A 123 -13.26 9.43 4.72
N SER A 124 -14.45 9.92 4.32
CA SER A 124 -15.44 10.48 5.24
C SER A 124 -16.33 9.44 5.94
N GLU A 125 -16.21 8.18 5.58
CA GLU A 125 -16.97 7.05 6.14
C GLU A 125 -18.51 7.28 6.12
N GLY A 126 -19.00 8.03 5.11
CA GLY A 126 -20.42 8.37 4.96
C GLY A 126 -20.93 9.43 5.93
N THR A 127 -20.07 10.09 6.71
CA THR A 127 -20.46 11.09 7.72
C THR A 127 -20.80 12.46 7.12
N LEU A 128 -20.31 12.77 5.92
CA LEU A 128 -20.55 14.05 5.25
C LEU A 128 -21.69 13.96 4.23
N ALA A 129 -21.82 12.86 3.52
CA ALA A 129 -22.84 12.66 2.50
C ALA A 129 -23.00 11.18 2.16
N LEU A 130 -24.16 10.82 1.55
CA LEU A 130 -24.41 9.49 0.99
C LEU A 130 -24.03 9.48 -0.49
N THR A 131 -22.95 8.81 -0.84
CA THR A 131 -22.47 8.72 -2.22
C THR A 131 -23.45 7.93 -3.09
N ARG A 132 -23.94 8.54 -4.16
CA ARG A 132 -24.82 7.93 -5.16
C ARG A 132 -24.02 7.29 -6.29
N SER A 133 -23.04 8.01 -6.83
CA SER A 133 -22.22 7.54 -7.95
C SER A 133 -20.82 8.10 -7.86
N LEU A 134 -19.88 7.38 -8.48
CA LEU A 134 -18.46 7.76 -8.56
C LEU A 134 -18.00 7.77 -10.02
N LYS A 135 -17.22 8.76 -10.38
CA LYS A 135 -16.43 8.79 -11.61
C LYS A 135 -15.01 8.35 -11.26
N LEU A 136 -14.58 7.22 -11.79
CA LEU A 136 -13.32 6.57 -11.43
C LEU A 136 -12.29 6.67 -12.56
N GLN A 137 -11.01 6.83 -12.17
CA GLN A 137 -9.88 6.71 -13.08
C GLN A 137 -9.53 5.23 -13.28
N LEU A 138 -9.65 4.74 -14.50
CA LEU A 138 -9.14 3.42 -14.87
C LEU A 138 -7.70 3.53 -15.39
N ARG A 139 -6.95 2.45 -15.28
CA ARG A 139 -5.59 2.31 -15.81
C ARG A 139 -5.51 1.13 -16.76
N GLU A 140 -4.54 1.16 -17.67
CA GLU A 140 -4.25 0.00 -18.50
C GLU A 140 -3.68 -1.14 -17.64
N LEU A 141 -4.11 -2.37 -17.94
CA LEU A 141 -3.49 -3.55 -17.34
C LEU A 141 -2.02 -3.62 -17.78
N PRO A 142 -1.07 -3.74 -16.85
CA PRO A 142 0.32 -3.98 -17.20
C PRO A 142 0.46 -5.21 -18.08
N ARG A 143 1.19 -5.07 -19.20
CA ARG A 143 1.38 -6.17 -20.15
C ARG A 143 2.39 -7.20 -19.68
N ALA A 144 3.35 -6.77 -18.87
CA ALA A 144 4.38 -7.60 -18.31
C ALA A 144 4.68 -7.23 -16.86
N LYS A 145 5.06 -8.25 -16.07
CA LYS A 145 5.52 -8.13 -14.70
C LYS A 145 6.71 -9.04 -14.46
N VAL A 146 7.59 -8.60 -13.57
CA VAL A 146 8.67 -9.43 -13.00
C VAL A 146 8.69 -9.22 -11.50
N LEU A 147 9.07 -10.26 -10.77
CA LEU A 147 9.09 -10.26 -9.31
C LEU A 147 10.48 -10.66 -8.81
N GLY A 148 11.10 -9.77 -8.03
CA GLY A 148 12.27 -10.11 -7.21
C GLY A 148 11.80 -10.47 -5.81
N VAL A 149 12.17 -11.66 -5.33
CA VAL A 149 11.90 -12.08 -3.95
C VAL A 149 13.17 -11.90 -3.15
N VAL A 150 13.25 -10.81 -2.41
CA VAL A 150 14.43 -10.47 -1.60
C VAL A 150 14.34 -11.16 -0.25
N ASN A 151 15.31 -12.01 0.06
CA ASN A 151 15.39 -12.77 1.30
C ASN A 151 16.32 -12.07 2.28
N PHE A 152 15.93 -11.97 3.55
CA PHE A 152 16.70 -11.25 4.56
C PHE A 152 17.08 -12.12 5.75
N PRO A 153 18.34 -12.00 6.23
CA PRO A 153 18.80 -12.75 7.40
C PRO A 153 18.21 -12.23 8.73
N THR A 154 17.75 -10.97 8.74
CA THR A 154 17.08 -10.36 9.90
C THR A 154 15.86 -9.56 9.45
N PHE A 155 14.88 -9.44 10.33
CA PHE A 155 13.68 -8.63 10.08
C PHE A 155 14.02 -7.13 9.94
N PHE A 156 14.94 -6.64 10.77
CA PHE A 156 15.42 -5.26 10.71
C PHE A 156 15.95 -4.89 9.32
N GLN A 157 16.83 -5.73 8.75
CA GLN A 157 17.38 -5.48 7.40
C GLN A 157 16.29 -5.48 6.31
N ALA A 158 15.24 -6.29 6.46
CA ALA A 158 14.12 -6.26 5.51
C ALA A 158 13.41 -4.91 5.56
N MET A 159 13.15 -4.38 6.74
CA MET A 159 12.45 -3.09 6.89
C MET A 159 13.33 -1.91 6.50
N ASP A 160 14.62 -1.94 6.82
CA ASP A 160 15.58 -0.89 6.44
C ASP A 160 15.77 -0.85 4.91
N SER A 161 15.85 -2.01 4.26
CA SER A 161 16.02 -2.08 2.81
C SER A 161 14.83 -1.55 2.02
N ALA A 162 13.63 -1.46 2.62
CA ALA A 162 12.43 -1.00 1.92
C ALA A 162 12.60 0.41 1.33
N GLN A 163 13.20 1.34 2.07
CA GLN A 163 13.47 2.72 1.61
C GLN A 163 14.41 2.75 0.39
N HIS A 164 15.42 1.90 0.38
CA HIS A 164 16.39 1.81 -0.72
C HIS A 164 15.76 1.21 -1.97
N ILE A 165 14.92 0.19 -1.81
CA ILE A 165 14.17 -0.43 -2.91
C ILE A 165 13.16 0.56 -3.51
N VAL A 166 12.45 1.33 -2.67
CA VAL A 166 11.51 2.35 -3.15
C VAL A 166 12.25 3.44 -3.91
N LYS A 167 13.39 3.91 -3.38
CA LYS A 167 14.24 4.90 -4.06
C LYS A 167 14.77 4.40 -5.41
N LEU A 168 15.11 3.10 -5.52
CA LEU A 168 15.46 2.48 -6.80
C LEU A 168 14.32 2.61 -7.82
N GLY A 169 13.06 2.61 -7.37
CA GLY A 169 11.88 2.77 -8.20
C GLY A 169 11.59 4.20 -8.66
N GLU A 170 12.21 5.22 -8.06
CA GLU A 170 11.99 6.63 -8.38
C GLU A 170 12.63 7.00 -9.73
N GLY A 171 11.94 7.88 -10.49
CA GLY A 171 12.48 8.44 -11.74
C GLY A 171 12.59 7.45 -12.90
N MET A 172 12.01 6.26 -12.80
CA MET A 172 12.10 5.23 -13.84
C MET A 172 11.28 5.61 -15.08
N ALA A 173 11.95 5.75 -16.22
CA ALA A 173 11.31 5.99 -17.50
C ALA A 173 10.57 4.74 -18.02
N VAL A 174 11.08 3.54 -17.72
CA VAL A 174 10.52 2.24 -18.11
C VAL A 174 10.66 1.26 -16.94
N GLY A 175 9.59 0.52 -16.63
CA GLY A 175 9.59 -0.45 -15.54
C GLY A 175 9.24 0.19 -14.20
N GLN A 176 7.94 0.38 -13.96
CA GLN A 176 7.45 0.96 -12.70
C GLN A 176 7.56 -0.04 -11.56
N LEU A 177 8.14 0.37 -10.43
CA LEU A 177 8.01 -0.36 -9.16
C LEU A 177 6.56 -0.25 -8.67
N THR A 178 5.87 -1.39 -8.58
CA THR A 178 4.43 -1.40 -8.27
C THR A 178 4.13 -1.81 -6.85
N ALA A 179 4.93 -2.70 -6.26
CA ALA A 179 4.73 -3.15 -4.89
C ALA A 179 6.05 -3.58 -4.23
N VAL A 180 6.15 -3.36 -2.92
CA VAL A 180 7.13 -4.00 -2.02
C VAL A 180 6.37 -4.51 -0.81
N GLU A 181 6.17 -5.84 -0.74
CA GLU A 181 5.29 -6.47 0.23
C GLU A 181 6.04 -7.45 1.12
N LEU A 182 5.81 -7.34 2.42
CA LEU A 182 6.43 -8.20 3.42
C LEU A 182 5.74 -9.57 3.55
N VAL A 183 6.54 -10.62 3.70
CA VAL A 183 6.16 -11.91 4.26
C VAL A 183 7.16 -12.26 5.37
N ASP A 184 6.71 -12.29 6.61
CA ASP A 184 7.56 -12.53 7.77
C ASP A 184 7.88 -14.02 7.99
N ARG A 185 8.77 -14.31 8.93
CA ARG A 185 9.19 -15.67 9.29
C ARG A 185 8.02 -16.56 9.67
N THR A 186 7.06 -16.06 10.43
CA THR A 186 5.90 -16.83 10.87
C THR A 186 5.05 -17.28 9.70
N MET A 187 4.79 -16.37 8.75
CA MET A 187 4.07 -16.66 7.52
C MET A 187 4.81 -17.70 6.65
N ILE A 188 6.14 -17.54 6.51
CA ILE A 188 6.98 -18.49 5.78
C ILE A 188 6.83 -19.89 6.37
N GLU A 189 7.00 -20.03 7.70
CA GLU A 189 6.92 -21.32 8.38
C GLU A 189 5.55 -21.97 8.30
N LEU A 190 4.47 -21.21 8.48
CA LEU A 190 3.12 -21.72 8.35
C LEU A 190 2.79 -22.15 6.92
N SER A 191 3.25 -21.38 5.93
CA SER A 191 3.09 -21.71 4.51
C SER A 191 3.88 -22.97 4.13
N LEU A 192 5.07 -23.19 4.71
CA LEU A 192 5.86 -24.40 4.51
C LEU A 192 5.20 -25.66 5.11
N LYS A 193 4.38 -25.50 6.14
CA LYS A 193 3.60 -26.61 6.75
C LYS A 193 2.31 -26.91 6.00
N ASN A 194 1.85 -26.00 5.12
CA ASN A 194 0.65 -26.21 4.32
C ASN A 194 1.01 -26.86 2.98
N PRO A 195 0.50 -28.07 2.69
CA PRO A 195 0.83 -28.79 1.44
C PRO A 195 0.50 -28.02 0.15
N ALA A 196 -0.53 -27.16 0.20
CA ALA A 196 -0.92 -26.35 -0.96
C ALA A 196 0.06 -25.21 -1.25
N PHE A 197 0.72 -24.64 -0.22
CA PHE A 197 1.60 -23.49 -0.35
C PHE A 197 3.08 -23.82 -0.29
N ALA A 198 3.45 -24.94 0.35
CA ALA A 198 4.84 -25.31 0.57
C ALA A 198 5.69 -25.38 -0.72
N PRO A 199 5.21 -25.93 -1.85
CA PRO A 199 5.98 -25.96 -3.09
C PRO A 199 6.32 -24.54 -3.57
N THR A 200 5.35 -23.62 -3.55
CA THR A 200 5.52 -22.22 -3.97
C THR A 200 6.50 -21.47 -3.08
N ILE A 201 6.35 -21.58 -1.76
CA ILE A 201 7.26 -20.89 -0.82
C ILE A 201 8.69 -21.39 -0.96
N ARG A 202 8.92 -22.70 -1.14
CA ARG A 202 10.28 -23.23 -1.31
C ARG A 202 11.00 -22.62 -2.52
N THR A 203 10.29 -22.33 -3.60
CA THR A 203 10.91 -21.69 -4.79
C THR A 203 11.27 -20.22 -4.55
N ALA A 204 10.74 -19.59 -3.52
CA ALA A 204 10.97 -18.20 -3.16
C ALA A 204 12.13 -18.01 -2.16
N LEU A 205 12.63 -19.10 -1.55
CA LEU A 205 13.67 -19.03 -0.52
C LEU A 205 15.07 -19.17 -1.10
N SER A 206 15.93 -18.17 -0.84
CA SER A 206 17.34 -18.23 -1.23
C SER A 206 18.14 -19.12 -0.27
N PRO A 207 18.89 -20.12 -0.77
CA PRO A 207 19.76 -20.94 0.05
C PRO A 207 20.95 -20.16 0.66
N HIS A 208 21.27 -19.00 0.10
CA HIS A 208 22.38 -18.15 0.55
C HIS A 208 22.05 -17.37 1.82
N ILE A 209 20.77 -17.22 2.17
CA ILE A 209 20.34 -16.50 3.35
C ILE A 209 19.94 -17.48 4.45
N ASN A 210 20.73 -17.54 5.52
CA ASN A 210 20.49 -18.41 6.69
C ASN A 210 20.23 -19.89 6.30
N GLY A 211 20.87 -20.38 5.22
CA GLY A 211 20.65 -21.75 4.73
C GLY A 211 19.21 -22.00 4.26
N GLY A 212 18.58 -21.01 3.61
CA GLY A 212 17.20 -21.08 3.12
C GLY A 212 16.14 -20.81 4.20
N LYS A 213 16.53 -20.18 5.31
CA LYS A 213 15.63 -19.84 6.41
C LYS A 213 15.66 -18.34 6.73
N PRO A 214 15.25 -17.48 5.80
CA PRO A 214 15.23 -16.03 6.03
C PRO A 214 14.25 -15.67 7.16
N GLU A 215 14.52 -14.57 7.85
CA GLU A 215 13.61 -14.00 8.86
C GLU A 215 12.46 -13.21 8.22
N ALA A 216 12.65 -12.75 7.00
CA ALA A 216 11.64 -12.08 6.19
C ALA A 216 11.97 -12.18 4.70
N VAL A 217 10.95 -12.06 3.86
CA VAL A 217 11.12 -11.78 2.43
C VAL A 217 10.33 -10.55 2.03
N LEU A 218 10.86 -9.77 1.09
CA LEU A 218 10.13 -8.71 0.41
C LEU A 218 9.83 -9.14 -1.02
N LEU A 219 8.56 -9.05 -1.40
CA LEU A 219 8.07 -9.26 -2.77
C LEU A 219 8.16 -7.93 -3.51
N VAL A 220 9.11 -7.79 -4.43
CA VAL A 220 9.39 -6.57 -5.19
C VAL A 220 8.89 -6.74 -6.62
N GLU A 221 7.74 -6.14 -6.94
CA GLU A 221 7.10 -6.26 -8.26
C GLU A 221 7.43 -5.05 -9.13
N PHE A 222 7.96 -5.31 -10.33
CA PHE A 222 8.05 -4.31 -11.39
C PHE A 222 7.08 -4.64 -12.52
N SER A 223 6.51 -3.62 -13.15
CA SER A 223 5.63 -3.77 -14.30
C SER A 223 6.01 -2.86 -15.44
N GLY A 224 5.69 -3.26 -16.68
CA GLY A 224 6.02 -2.48 -17.86
C GLY A 224 5.38 -3.01 -19.15
N PRO A 225 5.81 -2.46 -20.31
CA PRO A 225 5.24 -2.80 -21.61
C PRO A 225 5.54 -4.23 -22.05
N SER A 226 6.74 -4.73 -21.78
CA SER A 226 7.16 -6.12 -22.07
C SER A 226 8.14 -6.63 -21.02
N LYS A 227 8.30 -7.96 -20.94
CA LYS A 227 9.31 -8.58 -20.04
C LYS A 227 10.74 -8.17 -20.41
N ALA A 228 11.02 -8.00 -21.69
CA ALA A 228 12.34 -7.55 -22.16
C ALA A 228 12.67 -6.14 -21.65
N ASP A 229 11.68 -5.24 -21.65
CA ASP A 229 11.86 -3.86 -21.20
C ASP A 229 12.11 -3.74 -19.69
N ILE A 230 11.65 -4.72 -18.88
CA ILE A 230 11.72 -4.66 -17.41
C ILE A 230 12.65 -5.72 -16.80
N ALA A 231 13.25 -6.60 -17.59
CA ALA A 231 14.16 -7.64 -17.08
C ALA A 231 15.38 -7.04 -16.35
N HIS A 232 15.91 -5.91 -16.85
CA HIS A 232 17.04 -5.23 -16.22
C HIS A 232 16.73 -4.72 -14.80
N LYS A 233 15.45 -4.51 -14.46
CA LYS A 233 15.05 -4.05 -13.11
C LYS A 233 15.35 -5.07 -12.02
N ILE A 234 15.27 -6.35 -12.35
CA ILE A 234 15.71 -7.41 -11.43
C ILE A 234 17.23 -7.35 -11.24
N ALA A 235 18.00 -7.13 -12.31
CA ALA A 235 19.45 -6.99 -12.21
C ALA A 235 19.84 -5.77 -11.34
N GLU A 236 19.19 -4.62 -11.51
CA GLU A 236 19.37 -3.44 -10.65
C GLU A 236 19.03 -3.74 -9.17
N LEU A 237 17.96 -4.51 -8.92
CA LEU A 237 17.62 -4.95 -7.56
C LEU A 237 18.69 -5.90 -6.98
N VAL A 238 19.23 -6.82 -7.78
CA VAL A 238 20.31 -7.72 -7.37
C VAL A 238 21.56 -6.93 -7.01
N GLU A 239 21.95 -5.95 -7.84
CA GLU A 239 23.08 -5.05 -7.59
C GLU A 239 22.87 -4.25 -6.30
N LEU A 240 21.71 -3.59 -6.12
CA LEU A 240 21.38 -2.88 -4.91
C LEU A 240 21.50 -3.76 -3.67
N MET A 241 20.98 -4.99 -3.71
CA MET A 241 21.10 -5.90 -2.57
C MET A 241 22.56 -6.32 -2.32
N GLY A 242 23.37 -6.48 -3.36
CA GLY A 242 24.83 -6.69 -3.23
C GLY A 242 25.52 -5.54 -2.52
N ASP A 243 25.23 -4.29 -2.92
CA ASP A 243 25.76 -3.06 -2.32
C ASP A 243 25.35 -2.89 -0.84
N LEU A 244 24.15 -3.36 -0.49
CA LEU A 244 23.67 -3.40 0.90
C LEU A 244 24.23 -4.58 1.71
N GLY A 245 25.19 -5.35 1.15
CA GLY A 245 25.83 -6.46 1.85
C GLY A 245 25.02 -7.75 1.88
N LEU A 246 24.06 -7.89 0.97
CA LEU A 246 23.14 -9.05 0.88
C LEU A 246 23.26 -9.77 -0.48
N PRO A 247 24.47 -10.18 -0.91
CA PRO A 247 24.64 -10.89 -2.18
C PRO A 247 23.90 -12.23 -2.16
N GLY A 248 23.26 -12.57 -3.30
CA GLY A 248 22.50 -13.82 -3.44
C GLY A 248 21.17 -13.85 -2.68
N SER A 249 20.72 -12.72 -2.14
CA SER A 249 19.43 -12.61 -1.42
C SER A 249 18.21 -12.61 -2.34
N VAL A 250 18.36 -12.23 -3.61
CA VAL A 250 17.26 -12.09 -4.56
C VAL A 250 17.02 -13.39 -5.30
N VAL A 251 15.78 -13.88 -5.24
CA VAL A 251 15.27 -14.94 -6.10
C VAL A 251 14.44 -14.29 -7.21
N GLU A 252 14.85 -14.50 -8.46
CA GLU A 252 14.23 -13.90 -9.63
C GLU A 252 13.04 -14.74 -10.10
N MET A 253 11.88 -14.13 -10.26
CA MET A 253 10.68 -14.76 -10.81
C MET A 253 10.20 -13.99 -12.03
N VAL A 254 10.64 -14.41 -13.22
CA VAL A 254 10.28 -13.79 -14.50
C VAL A 254 8.98 -14.37 -15.06
N GLU A 255 8.74 -15.67 -14.84
CA GLU A 255 7.54 -16.36 -15.36
C GLU A 255 6.28 -16.02 -14.57
N ASP A 256 5.13 -15.91 -15.26
CA ASP A 256 3.88 -15.43 -14.65
C ASP A 256 3.30 -16.41 -13.62
N ALA A 257 3.45 -17.72 -13.83
CA ALA A 257 2.84 -18.72 -12.96
C ALA A 257 3.48 -18.72 -11.53
N PRO A 258 4.80 -18.74 -11.36
CA PRO A 258 5.42 -18.59 -10.05
C PRO A 258 5.04 -17.28 -9.33
N GLN A 259 5.03 -16.17 -10.04
CA GLN A 259 4.62 -14.87 -9.49
C GLN A 259 3.19 -14.94 -8.96
N LYS A 260 2.25 -15.38 -9.79
CA LYS A 260 0.83 -15.51 -9.42
C LYS A 260 0.66 -16.39 -8.18
N ASN A 261 1.30 -17.56 -8.17
CA ASN A 261 1.21 -18.50 -7.05
C ASN A 261 1.74 -17.88 -5.74
N LEU A 262 2.84 -17.14 -5.81
CA LEU A 262 3.39 -16.48 -4.62
C LEU A 262 2.50 -15.34 -4.11
N TRP A 263 1.90 -14.56 -5.02
CA TRP A 263 0.91 -13.55 -4.66
C TRP A 263 -0.34 -14.17 -4.00
N GLU A 264 -0.79 -15.36 -4.44
CA GLU A 264 -1.90 -16.05 -3.77
C GLU A 264 -1.54 -16.48 -2.33
N VAL A 265 -0.29 -16.94 -2.09
CA VAL A 265 0.18 -17.20 -0.73
C VAL A 265 0.15 -15.93 0.12
N ARG A 266 0.63 -14.80 -0.42
CA ARG A 266 0.62 -13.50 0.28
C ARG A 266 -0.81 -13.05 0.61
N LYS A 267 -1.76 -13.18 -0.32
CA LYS A 267 -3.19 -12.87 -0.11
C LYS A 267 -3.85 -13.78 0.93
N ALA A 268 -3.47 -15.06 0.97
CA ALA A 268 -3.99 -16.01 1.94
C ALA A 268 -3.44 -15.80 3.37
N GLY A 269 -2.58 -14.80 3.59
CA GLY A 269 -1.84 -14.57 4.81
C GLY A 269 -2.70 -14.57 6.07
N LEU A 270 -3.79 -13.81 6.09
CA LEU A 270 -4.71 -13.78 7.22
C LEU A 270 -5.30 -15.16 7.52
N ASN A 271 -5.77 -15.88 6.50
CA ASN A 271 -6.33 -17.22 6.64
C ASN A 271 -5.27 -18.21 7.15
N ILE A 272 -4.03 -18.11 6.68
CA ILE A 272 -2.90 -18.91 7.14
C ILE A 272 -2.64 -18.65 8.62
N MET A 273 -2.61 -17.39 9.04
CA MET A 273 -2.41 -17.00 10.45
C MET A 273 -3.55 -17.50 11.35
N MET A 274 -4.79 -17.36 10.90
CA MET A 274 -5.96 -17.84 11.66
C MET A 274 -6.05 -19.36 11.73
N SER A 275 -5.27 -20.10 10.92
CA SER A 275 -5.19 -21.57 10.95
C SER A 275 -4.30 -22.12 12.07
N LEU A 276 -3.63 -21.27 12.84
CA LEU A 276 -2.84 -21.71 14.00
C LEU A 276 -3.67 -22.59 14.93
N ARG A 277 -3.06 -23.70 15.38
CA ARG A 277 -3.70 -24.65 16.31
C ARG A 277 -3.74 -24.07 17.72
N GLY A 278 -4.79 -24.44 18.47
CA GLY A 278 -5.01 -24.01 19.86
C GLY A 278 -6.02 -22.87 19.96
N ASP A 279 -6.34 -22.47 21.19
CA ASP A 279 -7.35 -21.44 21.50
C ASP A 279 -6.81 -20.03 21.34
N GLY A 280 -5.49 -19.85 21.47
CA GLY A 280 -4.82 -18.56 21.24
C GLY A 280 -4.74 -18.25 19.75
N LYS A 281 -5.60 -17.33 19.30
CA LYS A 281 -5.58 -16.80 17.92
C LYS A 281 -4.87 -15.45 17.87
N PRO A 282 -4.19 -15.14 16.77
CA PRO A 282 -3.67 -13.79 16.57
C PRO A 282 -4.79 -12.76 16.64
N VAL A 283 -4.55 -11.65 17.32
CA VAL A 283 -5.45 -10.50 17.34
C VAL A 283 -4.79 -9.38 16.54
N SER A 284 -5.47 -8.98 15.49
CA SER A 284 -5.06 -7.86 14.64
C SER A 284 -5.57 -6.57 15.29
N PHE A 285 -4.71 -5.84 16.00
CA PHE A 285 -5.10 -4.62 16.71
C PHE A 285 -4.11 -3.46 16.55
N ILE A 286 -2.87 -3.73 16.14
CA ILE A 286 -1.91 -2.70 15.72
C ILE A 286 -2.00 -2.65 14.20
N GLU A 287 -2.95 -1.84 13.73
CA GLU A 287 -3.37 -1.82 12.35
C GLU A 287 -3.11 -0.47 11.69
N ASP A 288 -2.80 -0.51 10.39
CA ASP A 288 -2.60 0.66 9.52
C ASP A 288 -1.63 1.72 10.07
N CYS A 289 -0.65 1.28 10.86
CA CYS A 289 0.39 2.17 11.34
C CYS A 289 1.29 2.60 10.17
N ALA A 290 1.15 3.84 9.72
CA ALA A 290 1.98 4.40 8.67
C ALA A 290 3.11 5.25 9.27
N VAL A 291 4.34 4.96 8.86
CA VAL A 291 5.55 5.70 9.26
C VAL A 291 6.34 6.10 8.02
N PRO A 292 7.18 7.14 8.08
CA PRO A 292 8.16 7.43 7.05
C PRO A 292 9.04 6.21 6.78
N LEU A 293 9.41 5.97 5.51
CA LEU A 293 10.15 4.76 5.11
C LEU A 293 11.48 4.61 5.85
N GLU A 294 12.16 5.71 6.09
CA GLU A 294 13.43 5.76 6.84
C GLU A 294 13.28 5.36 8.31
N SER A 295 12.07 5.46 8.87
CA SER A 295 11.79 5.09 10.26
C SER A 295 11.21 3.67 10.40
N LEU A 296 10.99 2.95 9.30
CA LEU A 296 10.27 1.67 9.30
C LEU A 296 11.00 0.59 10.11
N ALA A 297 12.32 0.49 9.96
CA ALA A 297 13.13 -0.49 10.66
C ALA A 297 13.16 -0.24 12.18
N GLU A 298 13.40 1.01 12.59
CA GLU A 298 13.46 1.40 14.01
C GLU A 298 12.09 1.27 14.69
N TYR A 299 11.02 1.64 13.99
CA TYR A 299 9.66 1.45 14.50
C TYR A 299 9.34 -0.01 14.77
N THR A 300 9.64 -0.90 13.83
CA THR A 300 9.37 -2.34 13.98
C THR A 300 10.24 -2.99 15.05
N ASP A 301 11.50 -2.56 15.19
CA ASP A 301 12.38 -3.05 16.24
C ASP A 301 11.92 -2.58 17.63
N ALA A 302 11.55 -1.31 17.77
CA ALA A 302 11.00 -0.76 19.01
C ALA A 302 9.72 -1.51 19.44
N LEU A 303 8.79 -1.75 18.51
CA LEU A 303 7.55 -2.47 18.78
C LEU A 303 7.82 -3.96 19.11
N THR A 304 8.77 -4.60 18.43
CA THR A 304 9.23 -5.94 18.77
C THR A 304 9.83 -6.00 20.18
N GLY A 305 10.55 -4.95 20.57
CA GLY A 305 11.05 -4.76 21.94
C GLY A 305 9.92 -4.70 22.98
N VAL A 306 8.82 -4.01 22.65
CA VAL A 306 7.62 -3.96 23.51
C VAL A 306 7.02 -5.38 23.67
N PHE A 307 6.81 -6.12 22.57
CA PHE A 307 6.32 -7.50 22.65
C PHE A 307 7.20 -8.38 23.53
N ARG A 308 8.52 -8.31 23.33
CA ARG A 308 9.50 -9.08 24.14
C ARG A 308 9.43 -8.71 25.62
N LYS A 309 9.33 -7.43 25.94
CA LYS A 309 9.21 -6.93 27.33
C LYS A 309 8.01 -7.54 28.06
N TYR A 310 6.89 -7.73 27.34
CA TYR A 310 5.67 -8.29 27.93
C TYR A 310 5.47 -9.79 27.67
N GLY A 311 6.53 -10.51 27.27
CA GLY A 311 6.48 -11.96 27.04
C GLY A 311 5.57 -12.38 25.88
N SER A 312 5.33 -11.47 24.95
CA SER A 312 4.51 -11.70 23.76
C SER A 312 5.35 -11.63 22.50
N ARG A 313 4.72 -11.92 21.37
CA ARG A 313 5.34 -11.80 20.04
C ARG A 313 4.30 -11.37 19.01
N GLY A 314 4.71 -10.56 18.05
CA GLY A 314 3.91 -10.16 16.90
C GLY A 314 4.28 -10.97 15.66
N THR A 315 3.32 -11.06 14.75
CA THR A 315 3.51 -11.44 13.36
C THR A 315 3.24 -10.23 12.49
N TRP A 316 4.10 -10.03 11.51
CA TRP A 316 4.12 -8.79 10.75
C TRP A 316 3.58 -9.00 9.35
N TYR A 317 2.72 -8.07 8.96
CA TYR A 317 2.18 -7.93 7.63
C TYR A 317 2.35 -6.47 7.20
N ALA A 318 3.02 -6.20 6.09
CA ALA A 318 3.33 -4.83 5.72
C ALA A 318 3.20 -4.57 4.23
N HIS A 319 2.68 -3.38 3.92
CA HIS A 319 2.89 -2.71 2.65
C HIS A 319 4.17 -1.89 2.78
N ALA A 320 5.32 -2.56 2.71
CA ALA A 320 6.61 -1.96 3.04
C ALA A 320 6.96 -0.79 2.11
N SER A 321 6.47 -0.83 0.84
CA SER A 321 6.67 0.26 -0.13
C SER A 321 6.10 1.61 0.29
N VAL A 322 5.16 1.65 1.22
CA VAL A 322 4.48 2.88 1.68
C VAL A 322 4.52 3.03 3.20
N GLY A 323 5.40 2.29 3.86
CA GLY A 323 5.63 2.38 5.30
C GLY A 323 4.44 1.97 6.17
N THR A 324 3.52 1.11 5.66
CA THR A 324 2.32 0.72 6.40
C THR A 324 2.44 -0.69 6.94
N LEU A 325 2.11 -0.84 8.21
CA LEU A 325 2.29 -2.04 9.00
C LEU A 325 0.99 -2.51 9.65
N HIS A 326 0.86 -3.84 9.72
CA HIS A 326 -0.17 -4.57 10.45
C HIS A 326 0.51 -5.60 11.36
N VAL A 327 0.08 -5.73 12.59
CA VAL A 327 0.68 -6.63 13.57
C VAL A 327 -0.36 -7.41 14.34
#